data_467261c3158cb8f24c607170cd17d286
#
_entry.id   467261c3158cb8f24c607170cd17d286
#
_cell.length_a   1.000
_cell.length_b   1.000
_cell.length_c   1.000
_cell.angle_alpha   90.00
_cell.angle_beta   90.00
_cell.angle_gamma   90.00
#
_symmetry.space_group_name_H-M   'P 1'
#
loop_
_entity.id
_entity.type
_entity.pdbx_description
1 polymer ?
#
loop_
_entity_poly.entity_id
_entity_poly.type
_entity_poly.pdbx_seq_one_letter_code
_entity_poly.pdbx_strand_id
1 'polypeptide(L)'
;MSAFQSVSQLASWAGVCPGNNESAGKRKSSRVPKGNVYLKTALVEAANAAARAKGIYLRYKCYRLKARRGYKRAAVAIAHKILVSIYYMVSQNVSYNDLGDLYLDKLNVHHVTRNLVRRLERLGYTVTLSPQPTTA
;
A
#
# COMPACT_ATOMS: atom_id res chain seq x y z
N MET A 1 -15.99 -15.52 -8.63
CA MET A 1 -14.59 -15.80 -8.19
C MET A 1 -14.25 -17.30 -8.07
N SER A 2 -15.11 -18.17 -8.58
CA SER A 2 -14.93 -19.64 -8.55
C SER A 2 -13.66 -20.14 -9.29
N ALA A 3 -13.15 -19.39 -10.27
CA ALA A 3 -11.94 -19.76 -11.00
C ALA A 3 -10.64 -19.64 -10.20
N PHE A 4 -10.63 -18.92 -9.09
CA PHE A 4 -9.46 -18.73 -8.23
C PHE A 4 -9.79 -19.11 -6.79
N GLN A 5 -9.11 -20.12 -6.27
CA GLN A 5 -9.30 -20.61 -4.90
C GLN A 5 -8.78 -19.63 -3.84
N SER A 6 -7.86 -18.74 -4.23
CA SER A 6 -7.30 -17.74 -3.30
C SER A 6 -6.93 -16.44 -4.02
N VAL A 7 -6.90 -15.36 -3.23
CA VAL A 7 -6.43 -14.04 -3.70
C VAL A 7 -4.98 -14.09 -4.20
N SER A 8 -4.15 -14.96 -3.63
CA SER A 8 -2.74 -15.12 -4.03
C SER A 8 -2.61 -15.71 -5.43
N GLN A 9 -3.48 -16.68 -5.79
CA GLN A 9 -3.53 -17.22 -7.15
C GLN A 9 -3.96 -16.17 -8.16
N LEU A 10 -5.01 -15.39 -7.86
CA LEU A 10 -5.45 -14.28 -8.71
C LEU A 10 -4.36 -13.24 -8.89
N ALA A 11 -3.68 -12.83 -7.83
CA ALA A 11 -2.63 -11.82 -7.88
C ALA A 11 -1.37 -12.31 -8.64
N SER A 12 -1.06 -13.60 -8.54
CA SER A 12 0.00 -14.23 -9.32
C SER A 12 -0.35 -14.29 -10.80
N TRP A 13 -1.57 -14.72 -11.14
CA TRP A 13 -2.07 -14.74 -12.52
C TRP A 13 -2.11 -13.34 -13.13
N ALA A 14 -2.52 -12.33 -12.37
CA ALA A 14 -2.50 -10.92 -12.80
C ALA A 14 -1.08 -10.35 -12.96
N GLY A 15 -0.05 -11.01 -12.43
CA GLY A 15 1.33 -10.54 -12.48
C GLY A 15 1.61 -9.32 -11.62
N VAL A 16 0.88 -9.14 -10.52
CA VAL A 16 1.10 -8.03 -9.56
C VAL A 16 1.71 -8.50 -8.23
N CYS A 17 1.98 -9.80 -8.08
CA CYS A 17 2.78 -10.32 -6.98
C CYS A 17 4.28 -10.06 -7.21
N PRO A 18 5.06 -9.82 -6.14
CA PRO A 18 6.51 -9.82 -6.25
C PRO A 18 7.01 -11.22 -6.65
N GLY A 19 7.93 -11.28 -7.60
CA GLY A 19 8.58 -12.55 -7.96
C GLY A 19 9.42 -13.07 -6.79
N ASN A 20 9.32 -14.36 -6.54
CA ASN A 20 10.12 -15.06 -5.54
C ASN A 20 11.20 -15.91 -6.27
N ASN A 21 12.20 -15.23 -6.85
CA ASN A 21 13.35 -15.89 -7.45
C ASN A 21 14.49 -15.86 -6.44
N GLU A 22 14.52 -16.88 -5.60
CA GLU A 22 15.52 -17.05 -4.54
C GLU A 22 16.13 -18.45 -4.66
N SER A 23 17.45 -18.56 -4.49
CA SER A 23 18.17 -19.84 -4.48
C SER A 23 19.27 -19.77 -3.43
N ALA A 24 19.33 -20.79 -2.57
CA ALA A 24 20.30 -20.91 -1.48
C ALA A 24 20.37 -19.65 -0.57
N GLY A 25 19.20 -19.10 -0.20
CA GLY A 25 19.10 -17.90 0.64
C GLY A 25 19.48 -16.59 -0.08
N LYS A 26 19.87 -16.64 -1.35
CA LYS A 26 20.22 -15.45 -2.13
C LYS A 26 19.10 -15.07 -3.08
N ARG A 27 18.58 -13.85 -2.96
CA ARG A 27 17.54 -13.31 -3.84
C ARG A 27 18.13 -12.92 -5.19
N LYS A 28 17.82 -13.68 -6.24
CA LYS A 28 18.30 -13.44 -7.62
C LYS A 28 17.51 -12.33 -8.32
N SER A 29 16.19 -12.25 -8.10
CA SER A 29 15.36 -11.23 -8.74
C SER A 29 14.12 -10.93 -7.90
N SER A 30 13.70 -9.65 -7.90
CA SER A 30 12.41 -9.18 -7.36
C SER A 30 11.43 -8.79 -8.47
N ARG A 31 11.69 -9.20 -9.70
CA ARG A 31 10.89 -8.86 -10.87
C ARG A 31 9.52 -9.51 -10.75
N VAL A 32 8.46 -8.75 -10.99
CA VAL A 32 7.10 -9.31 -11.07
C VAL A 32 6.96 -10.19 -12.32
N PRO A 33 6.21 -11.31 -12.24
CA PRO A 33 5.95 -12.16 -13.41
C PRO A 33 5.19 -11.39 -14.48
N LYS A 34 5.19 -11.94 -15.72
CA LYS A 34 4.50 -11.30 -16.85
C LYS A 34 3.00 -11.16 -16.57
N GLY A 35 2.32 -12.22 -16.19
CA GLY A 35 0.88 -12.24 -15.87
C GLY A 35 -0.01 -11.78 -17.04
N ASN A 36 -1.29 -11.52 -16.72
CA ASN A 36 -2.24 -10.98 -17.69
C ASN A 36 -1.96 -9.49 -17.95
N VAL A 37 -1.56 -9.15 -19.18
CA VAL A 37 -1.14 -7.79 -19.56
C VAL A 37 -2.27 -6.79 -19.40
N TYR A 38 -3.50 -7.13 -19.85
CA TYR A 38 -4.65 -6.22 -19.80
C TYR A 38 -5.06 -5.88 -18.38
N LEU A 39 -5.22 -6.91 -17.54
CA LEU A 39 -5.58 -6.70 -16.14
C LEU A 39 -4.47 -5.94 -15.39
N LYS A 40 -3.22 -6.29 -15.62
CA LYS A 40 -2.08 -5.60 -15.00
C LYS A 40 -2.02 -4.13 -15.37
N THR A 41 -2.24 -3.80 -16.65
CA THR A 41 -2.26 -2.41 -17.12
C THR A 41 -3.39 -1.64 -16.45
N ALA A 42 -4.62 -2.16 -16.48
CA ALA A 42 -5.76 -1.52 -15.82
C ALA A 42 -5.55 -1.31 -14.32
N LEU A 43 -4.98 -2.29 -13.61
CA LEU A 43 -4.67 -2.17 -12.19
C LEU A 43 -3.58 -1.12 -11.90
N VAL A 44 -2.57 -1.00 -12.77
CA VAL A 44 -1.52 0.02 -12.63
C VAL A 44 -2.08 1.41 -12.91
N GLU A 45 -2.96 1.57 -13.90
CA GLU A 45 -3.66 2.83 -14.16
C GLU A 45 -4.55 3.22 -12.99
N ALA A 46 -5.32 2.29 -12.44
CA ALA A 46 -6.12 2.50 -11.23
C ALA A 46 -5.24 2.89 -10.04
N ALA A 47 -4.07 2.27 -9.87
CA ALA A 47 -3.11 2.62 -8.83
C ALA A 47 -2.55 4.04 -9.01
N ASN A 48 -2.29 4.45 -10.25
CA ASN A 48 -1.85 5.81 -10.56
C ASN A 48 -2.94 6.85 -10.30
N ALA A 49 -4.20 6.53 -10.59
CA ALA A 49 -5.35 7.37 -10.25
C ALA A 49 -5.52 7.50 -8.74
N ALA A 50 -5.47 6.37 -8.00
CA ALA A 50 -5.54 6.34 -6.55
C ALA A 50 -4.39 7.14 -5.88
N ALA A 51 -3.19 7.14 -6.46
CA ALA A 51 -2.07 7.94 -5.96
C ALA A 51 -2.30 9.46 -6.07
N ARG A 52 -3.22 9.91 -6.92
CA ARG A 52 -3.61 11.32 -7.10
C ARG A 52 -4.81 11.73 -6.26
N ALA A 53 -5.70 10.81 -5.95
CA ALA A 53 -6.91 11.07 -5.17
C ALA A 53 -6.55 11.49 -3.74
N LYS A 54 -7.11 12.62 -3.24
CA LYS A 54 -6.84 13.15 -1.90
C LYS A 54 -7.67 12.41 -0.85
N GLY A 55 -7.17 12.36 0.39
CA GLY A 55 -7.91 11.86 1.55
C GLY A 55 -8.10 10.35 1.62
N ILE A 56 -7.52 9.56 0.71
CA ILE A 56 -7.67 8.10 0.69
C ILE A 56 -6.43 7.36 1.18
N TYR A 57 -6.66 6.22 1.82
CA TYR A 57 -5.63 5.31 2.33
C TYR A 57 -4.58 4.91 1.27
N LEU A 58 -5.04 4.56 0.05
CA LEU A 58 -4.16 4.06 -1.02
C LEU A 58 -3.13 5.10 -1.45
N ARG A 59 -3.52 6.39 -1.54
CA ARG A 59 -2.58 7.48 -1.81
C ARG A 59 -1.49 7.53 -0.75
N TYR A 60 -1.88 7.56 0.51
CA TYR A 60 -0.93 7.68 1.62
C TYR A 60 0.05 6.50 1.66
N LYS A 61 -0.47 5.30 1.48
CA LYS A 61 0.35 4.09 1.36
C LYS A 61 1.29 4.15 0.16
N CYS A 62 0.82 4.65 -1.00
CA CYS A 62 1.64 4.82 -2.19
C CYS A 62 2.84 5.74 -1.91
N TYR A 63 2.63 6.89 -1.30
CA TYR A 63 3.70 7.83 -0.98
C TYR A 63 4.73 7.25 0.00
N ARG A 64 4.28 6.53 1.04
CA ARG A 64 5.20 5.84 1.97
C ARG A 64 6.04 4.77 1.28
N LEU A 65 5.46 4.02 0.35
CA LEU A 65 6.18 3.02 -0.43
C LEU A 65 7.12 3.67 -1.45
N LYS A 66 6.69 4.74 -2.12
CA LYS A 66 7.50 5.50 -3.08
C LYS A 66 8.78 6.01 -2.45
N ALA A 67 8.73 6.57 -1.24
CA ALA A 67 9.89 7.08 -0.52
C ALA A 67 10.95 6.01 -0.25
N ARG A 68 10.54 4.72 -0.04
CA ARG A 68 11.45 3.62 0.28
C ARG A 68 11.86 2.77 -0.91
N ARG A 69 11.00 2.59 -1.89
CA ARG A 69 11.14 1.58 -2.95
C ARG A 69 11.11 2.16 -4.36
N GLY A 70 10.85 3.46 -4.49
CA GLY A 70 10.64 4.13 -5.77
C GLY A 70 9.23 3.94 -6.35
N TYR A 71 8.89 4.80 -7.32
CA TYR A 71 7.52 4.91 -7.85
C TYR A 71 7.01 3.62 -8.51
N LYS A 72 7.81 3.01 -9.40
CA LYS A 72 7.38 1.82 -10.17
C LYS A 72 6.98 0.66 -9.24
N ARG A 73 7.77 0.41 -8.18
CA ARG A 73 7.47 -0.63 -7.19
C ARG A 73 6.27 -0.27 -6.32
N ALA A 74 6.12 1.01 -5.96
CA ALA A 74 4.96 1.50 -5.22
C ALA A 74 3.68 1.32 -6.02
N ALA A 75 3.64 1.69 -7.29
CA ALA A 75 2.48 1.53 -8.17
C ALA A 75 2.03 0.07 -8.26
N VAL A 76 2.95 -0.88 -8.47
CA VAL A 76 2.62 -2.31 -8.50
C VAL A 76 2.09 -2.81 -7.14
N ALA A 77 2.65 -2.33 -6.03
CA ALA A 77 2.17 -2.71 -4.69
C ALA A 77 0.76 -2.16 -4.41
N ILE A 78 0.42 -0.97 -4.91
CA ILE A 78 -0.94 -0.43 -4.82
C ILE A 78 -1.88 -1.18 -5.76
N ALA A 79 -1.46 -1.49 -7.00
CA ALA A 79 -2.21 -2.34 -7.93
C ALA A 79 -2.56 -3.70 -7.30
N HIS A 80 -1.61 -4.34 -6.62
CA HIS A 80 -1.87 -5.56 -5.85
C HIS A 80 -2.92 -5.35 -4.75
N LYS A 81 -2.84 -4.24 -3.99
CA LYS A 81 -3.82 -3.93 -2.94
C LYS A 81 -5.23 -3.71 -3.52
N ILE A 82 -5.35 -3.01 -4.63
CA ILE A 82 -6.62 -2.83 -5.34
C ILE A 82 -7.22 -4.18 -5.73
N LEU A 83 -6.42 -5.07 -6.33
CA LEU A 83 -6.88 -6.40 -6.73
C LEU A 83 -7.35 -7.24 -5.54
N VAL A 84 -6.63 -7.20 -4.42
CA VAL A 84 -7.01 -7.86 -3.16
C VAL A 84 -8.37 -7.33 -2.67
N SER A 85 -8.55 -6.01 -2.67
CA SER A 85 -9.83 -5.41 -2.27
C SER A 85 -10.97 -5.85 -3.19
N ILE A 86 -10.77 -5.84 -4.51
CA ILE A 86 -11.76 -6.32 -5.48
C ILE A 86 -12.11 -7.79 -5.24
N TYR A 87 -11.12 -8.65 -4.99
CA TYR A 87 -11.36 -10.05 -4.71
C TYR A 87 -12.30 -10.24 -3.51
N TYR A 88 -12.03 -9.56 -2.39
CA TYR A 88 -12.88 -9.67 -1.20
C TYR A 88 -14.25 -9.03 -1.39
N MET A 89 -14.34 -7.88 -2.06
CA MET A 89 -15.63 -7.25 -2.38
C MET A 89 -16.53 -8.20 -3.17
N VAL A 90 -15.99 -8.86 -4.19
CA VAL A 90 -16.75 -9.75 -5.05
C VAL A 90 -17.03 -11.10 -4.37
N SER A 91 -16.06 -11.66 -3.62
CA SER A 91 -16.24 -12.97 -2.98
C SER A 91 -17.16 -12.93 -1.77
N GLN A 92 -17.19 -11.81 -1.04
CA GLN A 92 -17.99 -11.63 0.18
C GLN A 92 -19.22 -10.74 -0.02
N ASN A 93 -19.41 -10.22 -1.25
CA ASN A 93 -20.49 -9.29 -1.59
C ASN A 93 -20.57 -8.07 -0.65
N VAL A 94 -19.39 -7.48 -0.36
CA VAL A 94 -19.27 -6.30 0.51
C VAL A 94 -18.79 -5.09 -0.28
N SER A 95 -19.25 -3.90 0.12
CA SER A 95 -18.81 -2.63 -0.49
C SER A 95 -17.39 -2.26 -0.04
N TYR A 96 -16.69 -1.48 -0.88
CA TYR A 96 -15.39 -0.92 -0.51
C TYR A 96 -15.56 0.13 0.60
N ASN A 97 -14.76 -0.03 1.66
CA ASN A 97 -14.64 0.96 2.72
C ASN A 97 -13.21 1.50 2.75
N ASP A 98 -13.04 2.80 2.53
CA ASP A 98 -11.72 3.42 2.60
C ASP A 98 -11.31 3.67 4.05
N LEU A 99 -10.09 3.31 4.39
CA LEU A 99 -9.55 3.45 5.75
C LEU A 99 -9.12 4.89 6.09
N GLY A 100 -9.12 5.78 5.08
CA GLY A 100 -8.68 7.16 5.21
C GLY A 100 -7.15 7.33 5.23
N ASP A 101 -6.73 8.56 5.08
CA ASP A 101 -5.31 8.92 4.95
C ASP A 101 -4.52 8.78 6.26
N LEU A 102 -5.16 9.01 7.40
CA LEU A 102 -4.54 8.91 8.74
C LEU A 102 -4.43 7.49 9.28
N TYR A 103 -5.02 6.49 8.60
CA TYR A 103 -5.06 5.12 9.11
C TYR A 103 -3.67 4.56 9.45
N LEU A 104 -2.69 4.76 8.57
CA LEU A 104 -1.33 4.25 8.79
C LEU A 104 -0.59 4.95 9.95
N ASP A 105 -0.94 6.19 10.24
CA ASP A 105 -0.36 6.93 11.37
C ASP A 105 -1.01 6.51 12.68
N LYS A 106 -2.32 6.24 12.67
CA LYS A 106 -3.06 5.70 13.82
C LYS A 106 -2.57 4.31 14.25
N LEU A 107 -2.07 3.48 13.32
CA LEU A 107 -1.50 2.16 13.66
C LEU A 107 -0.25 2.24 14.54
N ASN A 108 0.49 3.33 14.50
CA ASN A 108 1.71 3.49 15.29
C ASN A 108 1.97 4.95 15.65
N VAL A 109 1.04 5.52 16.40
CA VAL A 109 1.06 6.95 16.80
C VAL A 109 2.38 7.32 17.47
N HIS A 110 2.84 6.53 18.45
CA HIS A 110 4.08 6.83 19.18
C HIS A 110 5.31 6.91 18.28
N HIS A 111 5.42 6.01 17.29
CA HIS A 111 6.55 6.05 16.35
C HIS A 111 6.48 7.26 15.43
N VAL A 112 5.29 7.59 14.94
CA VAL A 112 5.06 8.77 14.08
C VAL A 112 5.37 10.05 14.82
N THR A 113 4.80 10.21 16.02
CA THR A 113 5.01 11.39 16.89
C THR A 113 6.50 11.59 17.18
N ARG A 114 7.19 10.55 17.64
CA ARG A 114 8.63 10.62 17.94
C ARG A 114 9.47 11.02 16.70
N ASN A 115 9.11 10.53 15.53
CA ASN A 115 9.83 10.89 14.29
C ASN A 115 9.59 12.34 13.88
N LEU A 116 8.35 12.84 14.06
CA LEU A 116 8.01 14.24 13.77
C LEU A 116 8.72 15.20 14.73
N VAL A 117 8.69 14.90 16.05
CA VAL A 117 9.42 15.67 17.07
C VAL A 117 10.91 15.75 16.72
N ARG A 118 11.55 14.59 16.53
CA ARG A 118 12.98 14.53 16.16
C ARG A 118 13.32 15.34 14.91
N ARG A 119 12.38 15.38 13.94
CA ARG A 119 12.57 16.15 12.71
C ARG A 119 12.51 17.64 12.97
N LEU A 120 11.58 18.10 13.83
CA LEU A 120 11.49 19.50 14.24
C LEU A 120 12.70 19.94 15.08
N GLU A 121 13.14 19.11 16.01
CA GLU A 121 14.35 19.38 16.81
C GLU A 121 15.60 19.55 15.94
N ARG A 122 15.75 18.74 14.88
CA ARG A 122 16.85 18.89 13.90
C ARG A 122 16.79 20.19 13.10
N LEU A 123 15.62 20.81 13.00
CA LEU A 123 15.42 22.12 12.37
C LEU A 123 15.61 23.28 13.36
N GLY A 124 16.01 23.00 14.62
CA GLY A 124 16.29 24.00 15.64
C GLY A 124 15.07 24.40 16.50
N TYR A 125 13.99 23.63 16.46
CA TYR A 125 12.80 23.93 17.28
C TYR A 125 12.78 23.10 18.56
N THR A 126 12.38 23.70 19.68
CA THR A 126 12.02 22.97 20.89
C THR A 126 10.56 22.57 20.81
N VAL A 127 10.25 21.28 20.98
CA VAL A 127 8.90 20.74 20.77
C VAL A 127 8.33 20.21 22.08
N THR A 128 7.22 20.81 22.54
CA THR A 128 6.43 20.34 23.68
C THR A 128 5.10 19.79 23.17
N LEU A 129 4.74 18.58 23.56
CA LEU A 129 3.50 17.93 23.15
C LEU A 129 2.52 17.91 24.32
N SER A 130 1.31 18.42 24.10
CA SER A 130 0.17 18.26 25.00
C SER A 130 -0.87 17.38 24.31
N PRO A 131 -1.34 16.28 24.95
CA PRO A 131 -2.42 15.48 24.37
C PRO A 131 -3.71 16.31 24.33
N GLN A 132 -4.43 16.25 23.21
CA GLN A 132 -5.77 16.82 23.14
C GLN A 132 -6.73 15.99 24.01
N PRO A 133 -7.64 16.63 24.78
CA PRO A 133 -8.67 15.90 25.50
C PRO A 133 -9.50 15.11 24.48
N THR A 134 -9.61 13.80 24.72
CA THR A 134 -10.46 12.92 23.91
C THR A 134 -11.90 13.33 24.18
N THR A 135 -12.53 14.04 23.24
CA THR A 135 -13.98 14.19 23.23
C THR A 135 -14.58 12.81 23.03
N ALA A 136 -15.17 12.27 24.09
CA ALA A 136 -15.91 11.02 24.10
C ALA A 136 -17.15 11.11 23.20
#